data_660c760ea4695e874e2929bdb1863c72
#
_entry.id   660c760ea4695e874e2929bdb1863c72
#
_cell.length_a   1.000
_cell.length_b   1.000
_cell.length_c   1.000
_cell.angle_alpha   90.00
_cell.angle_beta   90.00
_cell.angle_gamma   90.00
#
_symmetry.space_group_name_H-M   'P 1'
#
loop_
_entity.id
_entity.type
_entity.pdbx_description
1 polymer ?
#
loop_
_entity_poly.entity_id
_entity_poly.type
_entity_poly.pdbx_seq_one_letter_code
_entity_poly.pdbx_strand_id
1 'polypeptide(L)'
;MWRIYTSKYAKLKGVGFLSRRNMQHLFSQVPKTEIPRSRFNRSHGLKTTFDEGYLVPILVDEILPGDTVNLGATLFTRMATLMSPIMDNLYVDTFFFFVPERLVWENFQRMCGEQDNPDDSTDFIFPTITAPTGGWKPQSLADYFGIPTNIENLEVRAEPFRCYNLIYNEWFRDENLQDSVAFTKADKDDEKNYKLLRRGKRHDYFTSALPWPQKGPGVELPFGGNAPIVSSDQYILKPSLSLSSLFPEIKGKGQTVAFANSSSNAGWDSSALYHGGVDTPPKSLSLHPLFADLSAVTAVTINQFREAFQIQKWYERAARGGTRYTEILRSFFGVVSPDARLQRPEYLGGGSHRIDVSVVPQTSATNDISPQANLAAFAVGASKNGGFTKSFTEHGWLIGLVNVRADLTYQQGLNRMWSRSTKFDMYWPTFAHLGEQAILNKEIYAQGNAKDDEAFGYQERYAEYRYFPSMITGKFRSTDPQPLDSWHLAQKFDSLPTLSSQFIEDNPPVNRVVAVTDEPHFLLDAWFDMNCVRPMPVYSVPGLVDHF
;
A
#
# COMPACT_ATOMS: atom_id res chain seq x y z
N MET A 1 33.65 62.67 36.11
CA MET A 1 34.15 62.47 37.50
C MET A 1 33.82 61.04 37.91
N TRP A 2 34.88 60.28 38.29
CA TRP A 2 34.87 58.96 38.93
C TRP A 2 34.55 57.74 38.08
N ARG A 3 35.45 57.08 37.72
CA ARG A 3 36.56 56.18 38.12
C ARG A 3 36.22 54.71 37.85
N ILE A 4 36.93 54.21 36.92
CA ILE A 4 37.25 52.86 36.56
C ILE A 4 37.61 52.00 37.79
N TYR A 5 37.01 50.84 37.93
CA TYR A 5 37.59 49.74 38.67
C TYR A 5 37.73 48.51 37.75
N THR A 6 38.97 48.37 37.31
CA THR A 6 39.46 47.11 36.71
C THR A 6 39.67 46.11 37.81
N SER A 7 38.87 45.07 37.86
CA SER A 7 39.16 43.89 38.64
C SER A 7 39.93 42.91 37.79
N LYS A 8 41.20 42.80 38.04
CA LYS A 8 42.04 41.71 37.56
C LYS A 8 41.60 40.40 38.21
N TYR A 9 40.80 39.63 37.53
CA TYR A 9 40.72 38.22 37.89
C TYR A 9 41.91 37.47 37.31
N ALA A 10 42.80 37.07 38.25
CA ALA A 10 43.86 36.16 38.02
C ALA A 10 43.33 34.88 37.34
N LYS A 11 43.84 34.57 36.16
CA LYS A 11 43.73 33.25 35.58
C LYS A 11 44.39 32.28 36.57
N LEU A 12 43.59 31.66 37.40
CA LEU A 12 43.93 30.39 37.99
C LEU A 12 44.08 29.42 36.81
N LYS A 13 45.33 29.17 36.44
CA LYS A 13 45.67 28.00 35.64
C LYS A 13 45.12 26.81 36.44
N GLY A 14 43.99 26.30 35.99
CA GLY A 14 43.54 24.99 36.42
C GLY A 14 44.67 24.03 36.15
N VAL A 15 45.35 23.62 37.14
CA VAL A 15 46.17 22.41 37.11
C VAL A 15 45.21 21.32 36.80
N GLY A 16 45.19 20.95 35.50
CA GLY A 16 44.51 19.74 35.08
C GLY A 16 45.09 18.63 35.93
N PHE A 17 44.29 18.14 36.85
CA PHE A 17 44.54 16.81 37.38
C PHE A 17 44.53 15.89 36.17
N LEU A 18 45.73 15.63 35.65
CA LEU A 18 45.98 14.46 34.86
C LEU A 18 45.61 13.32 35.79
N SER A 19 44.34 12.92 35.75
CA SER A 19 43.95 11.64 36.23
C SER A 19 44.99 10.68 35.66
N ARG A 20 45.88 10.15 36.52
CA ARG A 20 46.65 8.99 36.18
C ARG A 20 45.64 7.95 35.82
N ARG A 21 45.29 7.85 34.52
CA ARG A 21 44.61 6.68 34.01
C ARG A 21 45.51 5.53 34.42
N ASN A 22 45.04 4.75 35.37
CA ASN A 22 45.65 3.49 35.68
C ASN A 22 45.78 2.77 34.34
N MET A 23 47.00 2.56 33.90
CA MET A 23 47.33 1.77 32.73
C MET A 23 47.10 0.27 33.00
N GLN A 24 46.07 -0.06 33.75
CA GLN A 24 45.63 -1.43 33.92
C GLN A 24 44.76 -1.79 32.73
N HIS A 25 45.16 -2.83 32.06
CA HIS A 25 44.38 -3.43 30.99
C HIS A 25 43.04 -3.91 31.58
N LEU A 26 41.94 -3.31 31.10
CA LEU A 26 40.60 -3.73 31.46
C LEU A 26 40.11 -4.74 30.42
N PHE A 27 40.24 -6.02 30.77
CA PHE A 27 39.83 -7.13 29.89
C PHE A 27 38.36 -7.10 29.47
N SER A 28 37.52 -6.31 30.13
CA SER A 28 36.10 -6.09 29.76
C SER A 28 35.89 -4.92 28.78
N GLN A 29 36.94 -4.19 28.40
CA GLN A 29 36.83 -3.10 27.42
C GLN A 29 37.38 -3.53 26.08
N VAL A 30 36.55 -3.42 25.05
CA VAL A 30 37.02 -3.55 23.68
C VAL A 30 37.90 -2.36 23.33
N PRO A 31 39.14 -2.57 22.81
CA PRO A 31 40.01 -1.47 22.41
C PRO A 31 39.31 -0.62 21.32
N LYS A 32 39.24 0.70 21.55
CA LYS A 32 38.67 1.63 20.60
C LYS A 32 39.74 2.00 19.57
N THR A 33 39.51 1.67 18.32
CA THR A 33 40.33 2.09 17.21
C THR A 33 39.99 3.52 16.80
N GLU A 34 40.97 4.40 16.70
CA GLU A 34 40.81 5.74 16.15
C GLU A 34 41.15 5.71 14.66
N ILE A 35 40.10 5.74 13.81
CA ILE A 35 40.24 5.74 12.37
C ILE A 35 40.09 7.19 11.87
N PRO A 36 41.10 7.73 11.12
CA PRO A 36 40.98 9.05 10.55
C PRO A 36 39.85 9.09 9.51
N ARG A 37 39.07 10.18 9.56
CA ARG A 37 37.96 10.40 8.61
C ARG A 37 38.32 11.50 7.63
N SER A 38 38.09 11.24 6.36
CA SER A 38 38.35 12.19 5.28
C SER A 38 37.10 12.48 4.47
N ARG A 39 37.04 13.66 3.87
CA ARG A 39 35.96 14.08 3.02
C ARG A 39 36.28 13.79 1.55
N PHE A 40 35.37 13.16 0.88
CA PHE A 40 35.44 12.85 -0.55
C PHE A 40 34.30 13.54 -1.28
N ASN A 41 34.63 14.22 -2.37
CA ASN A 41 33.64 14.70 -3.32
C ASN A 41 33.32 13.57 -4.30
N ARG A 42 32.10 13.04 -4.23
CA ARG A 42 31.60 11.97 -5.10
C ARG A 42 30.46 12.47 -5.98
N SER A 43 30.43 13.77 -6.26
CA SER A 43 29.42 14.38 -7.14
C SER A 43 29.54 13.82 -8.54
N HIS A 44 28.41 13.44 -9.11
CA HIS A 44 28.33 12.83 -10.44
C HIS A 44 26.97 13.09 -11.09
N GLY A 45 26.91 12.91 -12.41
CA GLY A 45 25.69 13.02 -13.20
C GLY A 45 25.19 11.68 -13.70
N LEU A 46 23.88 11.57 -13.88
CA LEU A 46 23.19 10.45 -14.50
C LEU A 46 22.29 10.97 -15.61
N LYS A 47 22.32 10.30 -16.77
CA LYS A 47 21.33 10.51 -17.83
C LYS A 47 20.60 9.22 -18.09
N THR A 48 19.27 9.27 -18.09
CA THR A 48 18.45 8.09 -18.32
C THR A 48 17.12 8.44 -18.99
N THR A 49 16.43 7.42 -19.47
CA THR A 49 15.10 7.51 -20.08
C THR A 49 14.20 6.50 -19.42
N PHE A 50 12.92 6.82 -19.24
CA PHE A 50 11.97 5.92 -18.59
C PHE A 50 10.53 6.30 -18.89
N ASP A 51 9.60 5.40 -18.55
CA ASP A 51 8.16 5.62 -18.67
C ASP A 51 7.51 5.93 -17.31
N GLU A 52 6.32 6.50 -17.36
CA GLU A 52 5.51 6.85 -16.20
C GLU A 52 5.14 5.63 -15.34
N GLY A 53 4.85 5.88 -14.10
CA GLY A 53 4.37 4.90 -13.13
C GLY A 53 5.45 3.98 -12.57
N TYR A 54 6.58 3.79 -13.25
CA TYR A 54 7.66 2.93 -12.77
C TYR A 54 8.50 3.61 -11.68
N LEU A 55 8.98 2.78 -10.75
CA LEU A 55 9.98 3.17 -9.75
C LEU A 55 11.37 2.90 -10.31
N VAL A 56 12.00 3.91 -10.86
CA VAL A 56 13.26 3.78 -11.59
C VAL A 56 14.44 4.13 -10.68
N PRO A 57 15.43 3.24 -10.51
CA PRO A 57 16.66 3.55 -9.80
C PRO A 57 17.48 4.64 -10.53
N ILE A 58 17.91 5.64 -9.78
CA ILE A 58 18.76 6.75 -10.28
C ILE A 58 20.05 6.91 -9.48
N LEU A 59 20.17 6.23 -8.35
CA LEU A 59 21.36 6.23 -7.52
C LEU A 59 21.48 4.88 -6.81
N VAL A 60 22.66 4.28 -6.89
CA VAL A 60 23.04 3.11 -6.09
C VAL A 60 24.45 3.32 -5.58
N ASP A 61 24.66 3.16 -4.28
CA ASP A 61 25.97 3.32 -3.65
C ASP A 61 26.10 2.47 -2.38
N GLU A 62 27.33 2.00 -2.11
CA GLU A 62 27.66 1.29 -0.88
C GLU A 62 27.98 2.28 0.26
N ILE A 63 27.41 2.02 1.42
CA ILE A 63 27.64 2.80 2.64
C ILE A 63 28.45 1.97 3.63
N LEU A 64 29.47 2.62 4.20
CA LEU A 64 30.32 2.04 5.24
C LEU A 64 29.90 2.54 6.63
N PRO A 65 30.11 1.73 7.69
CA PRO A 65 29.93 2.18 9.05
C PRO A 65 30.81 3.40 9.34
N GLY A 66 30.20 4.47 9.85
CA GLY A 66 30.89 5.73 10.09
C GLY A 66 30.83 6.72 8.92
N ASP A 67 30.26 6.37 7.77
CA ASP A 67 30.01 7.33 6.68
C ASP A 67 29.05 8.42 7.13
N THR A 68 29.32 9.64 6.68
CA THR A 68 28.37 10.74 6.72
C THR A 68 28.20 11.27 5.31
N VAL A 69 27.02 11.10 4.75
CA VAL A 69 26.68 11.52 3.40
C VAL A 69 25.83 12.77 3.45
N ASN A 70 26.24 13.78 2.68
CA ASN A 70 25.44 14.94 2.36
C ASN A 70 25.18 14.90 0.86
N LEU A 71 23.93 14.68 0.49
CA LEU A 71 23.47 14.56 -0.90
C LEU A 71 22.49 15.69 -1.22
N GLY A 72 22.74 16.38 -2.33
CA GLY A 72 21.79 17.26 -3.00
C GLY A 72 21.53 16.74 -4.41
N ALA A 73 20.26 16.64 -4.80
CA ALA A 73 19.89 16.21 -6.15
C ALA A 73 19.30 17.37 -6.96
N THR A 74 19.83 17.59 -8.15
CA THR A 74 19.27 18.51 -9.15
C THR A 74 18.81 17.67 -10.33
N LEU A 75 17.54 17.79 -10.68
CA LEU A 75 16.89 17.00 -11.72
C LEU A 75 16.37 17.92 -12.81
N PHE A 76 16.64 17.55 -14.05
CA PHE A 76 16.02 18.14 -15.22
C PHE A 76 15.32 17.02 -15.99
N THR A 77 13.99 17.09 -16.05
CA THR A 77 13.15 16.11 -16.74
C THR A 77 12.52 16.73 -17.96
N ARG A 78 12.57 16.04 -19.08
CA ARG A 78 11.90 16.42 -20.32
C ARG A 78 10.95 15.30 -20.71
N MET A 79 9.72 15.65 -21.06
CA MET A 79 8.76 14.72 -21.63
C MET A 79 8.88 14.66 -23.14
N ALA A 80 8.53 13.53 -23.75
CA ALA A 80 8.36 13.40 -25.20
C ALA A 80 7.40 14.49 -25.73
N THR A 81 7.60 14.88 -26.99
CA THR A 81 6.81 15.96 -27.60
C THR A 81 5.32 15.63 -27.57
N LEU A 82 4.55 16.56 -27.06
CA LEU A 82 3.10 16.43 -26.93
C LEU A 82 2.39 16.83 -28.24
N MET A 83 1.35 16.07 -28.59
CA MET A 83 0.48 16.41 -29.74
C MET A 83 -0.38 17.64 -29.45
N SER A 84 -0.80 17.81 -28.20
CA SER A 84 -1.58 18.93 -27.71
C SER A 84 -1.07 19.35 -26.33
N PRO A 85 -1.26 20.62 -25.92
CA PRO A 85 -0.95 21.03 -24.57
C PRO A 85 -1.85 20.33 -23.54
N ILE A 86 -1.31 19.36 -22.82
CA ILE A 86 -2.08 18.66 -21.79
C ILE A 86 -2.44 19.59 -20.63
N MET A 87 -3.63 19.40 -20.06
CA MET A 87 -4.17 20.21 -18.97
C MET A 87 -4.00 19.55 -17.61
N ASP A 88 -3.56 18.29 -17.58
CA ASP A 88 -3.30 17.55 -16.33
C ASP A 88 -1.91 17.86 -15.76
N ASN A 89 -1.78 17.68 -14.44
CA ASN A 89 -0.52 17.86 -13.76
C ASN A 89 0.27 16.55 -13.74
N LEU A 90 1.51 16.63 -14.13
CA LEU A 90 2.51 15.58 -13.99
C LEU A 90 3.51 15.96 -12.91
N TYR A 91 3.87 15.02 -12.05
CA TYR A 91 4.83 15.21 -10.97
C TYR A 91 5.95 14.20 -11.05
N VAL A 92 7.17 14.69 -10.91
CA VAL A 92 8.36 13.87 -10.70
C VAL A 92 8.63 13.77 -9.22
N ASP A 93 8.53 12.57 -8.68
CA ASP A 93 8.82 12.27 -7.29
C ASP A 93 10.17 11.56 -7.18
N THR A 94 10.99 11.96 -6.22
CA THR A 94 12.27 11.31 -5.91
C THR A 94 12.28 10.81 -4.48
N PHE A 95 12.96 9.69 -4.26
CA PHE A 95 13.06 9.04 -2.95
C PHE A 95 14.48 8.52 -2.75
N PHE A 96 15.02 8.71 -1.55
CA PHE A 96 16.30 8.15 -1.15
C PHE A 96 16.11 7.26 0.07
N PHE A 97 16.63 6.03 -0.04
CA PHE A 97 16.53 5.02 1.02
C PHE A 97 17.89 4.49 1.40
N PHE A 98 18.05 4.18 2.67
CA PHE A 98 19.15 3.37 3.18
C PHE A 98 18.61 2.00 3.57
N VAL A 99 19.27 0.96 3.09
CA VAL A 99 18.94 -0.43 3.40
C VAL A 99 20.15 -1.09 4.04
N PRO A 100 20.11 -1.44 5.34
CA PRO A 100 21.14 -2.22 5.98
C PRO A 100 21.36 -3.58 5.30
N GLU A 101 22.61 -3.97 5.09
CA GLU A 101 23.00 -5.21 4.42
C GLU A 101 22.39 -6.46 5.10
N ARG A 102 22.37 -6.49 6.43
CA ARG A 102 21.79 -7.57 7.24
C ARG A 102 20.29 -7.82 6.99
N LEU A 103 19.58 -6.86 6.39
CA LEU A 103 18.15 -7.04 6.04
C LEU A 103 17.96 -7.81 4.74
N VAL A 104 18.95 -7.82 3.89
CA VAL A 104 18.89 -8.44 2.55
C VAL A 104 19.73 -9.69 2.42
N TRP A 105 20.64 -9.94 3.36
CA TRP A 105 21.44 -11.17 3.41
C TRP A 105 21.65 -11.64 4.85
N GLU A 106 21.20 -12.85 5.16
CA GLU A 106 21.22 -13.39 6.53
C GLU A 106 22.63 -13.73 7.03
N ASN A 107 23.56 -14.09 6.13
CA ASN A 107 24.92 -14.45 6.48
C ASN A 107 25.90 -13.27 6.53
N PHE A 108 25.41 -12.04 6.28
CA PHE A 108 26.26 -10.85 6.28
C PHE A 108 27.00 -10.65 7.61
N GLN A 109 26.29 -10.73 8.73
CA GLN A 109 26.89 -10.54 10.06
C GLN A 109 27.90 -11.66 10.36
N ARG A 110 27.61 -12.89 9.97
CA ARG A 110 28.53 -14.03 10.11
C ARG A 110 29.79 -13.85 9.26
N MET A 111 29.65 -13.41 8.02
CA MET A 111 30.78 -13.05 7.16
C MET A 111 31.66 -11.96 7.80
N CYS A 112 31.06 -11.02 8.52
CA CYS A 112 31.77 -9.98 9.24
C CYS A 112 32.41 -10.47 10.54
N GLY A 113 32.25 -11.76 10.91
CA GLY A 113 32.88 -12.38 12.07
C GLY A 113 31.97 -12.60 13.27
N GLU A 114 30.65 -12.38 13.14
CA GLU A 114 29.69 -12.73 14.19
C GLU A 114 29.54 -14.25 14.29
N GLN A 115 29.64 -14.78 15.49
CA GLN A 115 29.49 -16.21 15.77
C GLN A 115 28.55 -16.40 16.96
N ASP A 116 27.56 -17.27 16.80
CA ASP A 116 26.69 -17.71 17.88
C ASP A 116 27.39 -18.75 18.77
N ASN A 117 28.21 -19.63 18.14
CA ASN A 117 29.04 -20.63 18.80
C ASN A 117 30.50 -20.49 18.35
N PRO A 118 31.48 -20.90 19.19
CA PRO A 118 32.90 -20.74 18.89
C PRO A 118 33.38 -21.38 17.56
N ASP A 119 32.68 -22.40 17.10
CA ASP A 119 33.06 -23.17 15.89
C ASP A 119 32.20 -22.81 14.66
N ASP A 120 31.36 -21.79 14.77
CA ASP A 120 30.53 -21.36 13.64
C ASP A 120 31.39 -20.80 12.50
N SER A 121 31.08 -21.20 11.27
CA SER A 121 31.78 -20.70 10.09
C SER A 121 31.51 -19.21 9.86
N THR A 122 32.56 -18.47 9.53
CA THR A 122 32.54 -17.08 9.06
C THR A 122 32.94 -16.97 7.60
N ASP A 123 33.15 -18.11 6.92
CA ASP A 123 33.64 -18.18 5.55
C ASP A 123 32.44 -18.21 4.57
N PHE A 124 31.92 -17.03 4.30
CA PHE A 124 30.83 -16.79 3.36
C PHE A 124 31.29 -15.88 2.23
N ILE A 125 30.66 -16.01 1.07
CA ILE A 125 30.85 -15.14 -0.09
C ILE A 125 29.56 -14.40 -0.40
N PHE A 126 29.69 -13.20 -0.95
CA PHE A 126 28.51 -12.40 -1.32
C PHE A 126 27.62 -13.15 -2.32
N PRO A 127 26.30 -13.08 -2.14
CA PRO A 127 25.36 -13.66 -3.09
C PRO A 127 25.42 -12.93 -4.43
N THR A 128 25.44 -13.72 -5.49
CA THR A 128 25.47 -13.21 -6.86
C THR A 128 24.21 -13.55 -7.63
N ILE A 129 23.92 -12.74 -8.62
CA ILE A 129 22.87 -12.93 -9.61
C ILE A 129 23.52 -12.94 -10.98
N THR A 130 23.16 -13.91 -11.81
CA THR A 130 23.74 -14.10 -13.13
C THR A 130 22.80 -13.56 -14.19
N ALA A 131 23.34 -12.86 -15.17
CA ALA A 131 22.57 -12.36 -16.32
C ALA A 131 21.92 -13.51 -17.10
N PRO A 132 20.67 -13.34 -17.55
CA PRO A 132 19.98 -14.35 -18.37
C PRO A 132 20.63 -14.52 -19.74
N THR A 133 20.20 -15.57 -20.47
CA THR A 133 20.59 -15.77 -21.86
C THR A 133 20.25 -14.53 -22.71
N GLY A 134 21.25 -14.01 -23.39
CA GLY A 134 21.17 -12.75 -24.15
C GLY A 134 21.40 -11.50 -23.30
N GLY A 135 21.78 -11.66 -22.03
CA GLY A 135 22.06 -10.56 -21.11
C GLY A 135 20.83 -9.76 -20.68
N TRP A 136 21.01 -8.88 -19.72
CA TRP A 136 19.95 -7.92 -19.35
C TRP A 136 19.66 -6.98 -20.50
N LYS A 137 18.39 -6.64 -20.68
CA LYS A 137 17.96 -5.75 -21.76
C LYS A 137 18.02 -4.28 -21.32
N PRO A 138 18.18 -3.34 -22.27
CA PRO A 138 17.97 -1.92 -21.98
C PRO A 138 16.62 -1.69 -21.32
N GLN A 139 16.57 -0.70 -20.41
CA GLN A 139 15.40 -0.35 -19.60
C GLN A 139 14.96 -1.44 -18.58
N SER A 140 15.80 -2.45 -18.36
CA SER A 140 15.61 -3.39 -17.25
C SER A 140 16.06 -2.77 -15.92
N LEU A 141 15.68 -3.41 -14.81
CA LEU A 141 16.13 -3.01 -13.48
C LEU A 141 17.67 -3.00 -13.37
N ALA A 142 18.34 -3.99 -13.99
CA ALA A 142 19.80 -4.07 -14.02
C ALA A 142 20.44 -2.90 -14.79
N ASP A 143 19.88 -2.52 -15.92
CA ASP A 143 20.33 -1.37 -16.70
C ASP A 143 20.25 -0.06 -15.88
N TYR A 144 19.14 0.14 -15.17
CA TYR A 144 18.97 1.32 -14.30
C TYR A 144 19.90 1.33 -13.08
N PHE A 145 20.43 0.18 -12.67
CA PHE A 145 21.53 0.12 -11.70
C PHE A 145 22.89 0.42 -12.30
N GLY A 146 22.97 0.63 -13.61
CA GLY A 146 24.22 0.92 -14.33
C GLY A 146 25.01 -0.34 -14.70
N ILE A 147 24.38 -1.50 -14.71
CA ILE A 147 24.99 -2.77 -15.12
C ILE A 147 24.94 -2.84 -16.66
N PRO A 148 26.06 -3.20 -17.32
CA PRO A 148 26.11 -3.30 -18.77
C PRO A 148 25.08 -4.29 -19.32
N THR A 149 24.40 -3.89 -20.41
CA THR A 149 23.34 -4.67 -21.05
C THR A 149 23.89 -5.60 -22.14
N ASN A 150 23.08 -6.62 -22.51
CA ASN A 150 23.37 -7.58 -23.57
C ASN A 150 24.67 -8.39 -23.39
N ILE A 151 25.10 -8.61 -22.16
CA ILE A 151 26.24 -9.47 -21.79
C ILE A 151 25.70 -10.70 -21.06
N GLU A 152 25.89 -11.86 -21.67
CA GLU A 152 25.48 -13.13 -21.07
C GLU A 152 26.43 -13.57 -19.95
N ASN A 153 25.89 -14.29 -18.96
CA ASN A 153 26.66 -14.87 -17.85
C ASN A 153 27.46 -13.86 -17.03
N LEU A 154 27.10 -12.56 -17.10
CA LEU A 154 27.70 -11.56 -16.22
C LEU A 154 27.16 -11.78 -14.81
N GLU A 155 28.06 -12.04 -13.87
CA GLU A 155 27.73 -12.16 -12.45
C GLU A 155 27.91 -10.82 -11.77
N VAL A 156 26.90 -10.44 -10.98
CA VAL A 156 26.91 -9.21 -10.18
C VAL A 156 26.36 -9.50 -8.78
N ARG A 157 26.65 -8.64 -7.83
CA ARG A 157 26.09 -8.75 -6.46
C ARG A 157 24.56 -8.64 -6.50
N ALA A 158 23.90 -9.52 -5.74
CA ALA A 158 22.44 -9.61 -5.71
C ALA A 158 21.77 -8.58 -4.78
N GLU A 159 22.50 -8.05 -3.81
CA GLU A 159 21.95 -7.24 -2.72
C GLU A 159 21.25 -5.95 -3.20
N PRO A 160 21.74 -5.18 -4.19
CA PRO A 160 21.01 -4.01 -4.68
C PRO A 160 19.62 -4.35 -5.22
N PHE A 161 19.49 -5.49 -5.90
CA PHE A 161 18.21 -5.98 -6.40
C PHE A 161 17.25 -6.35 -5.26
N ARG A 162 17.78 -7.01 -4.23
CA ARG A 162 17.04 -7.34 -3.00
C ARG A 162 16.61 -6.09 -2.27
N CYS A 163 17.48 -5.08 -2.19
CA CYS A 163 17.15 -3.78 -1.61
C CYS A 163 15.97 -3.12 -2.32
N TYR A 164 15.95 -3.17 -3.65
CA TYR A 164 14.85 -2.62 -4.44
C TYR A 164 13.51 -3.30 -4.14
N ASN A 165 13.48 -4.64 -4.14
CA ASN A 165 12.27 -5.39 -3.83
C ASN A 165 11.84 -5.19 -2.37
N LEU A 166 12.77 -5.10 -1.42
CA LEU A 166 12.47 -4.80 -0.02
C LEU A 166 11.90 -3.38 0.15
N ILE A 167 12.48 -2.38 -0.53
CA ILE A 167 11.94 -1.00 -0.52
C ILE A 167 10.52 -1.00 -1.08
N TYR A 168 10.27 -1.71 -2.18
CA TYR A 168 8.94 -1.80 -2.76
C TYR A 168 7.94 -2.41 -1.78
N ASN A 169 8.26 -3.56 -1.19
CA ASN A 169 7.38 -4.25 -0.25
C ASN A 169 7.06 -3.40 0.98
N GLU A 170 8.03 -2.61 1.47
CA GLU A 170 7.88 -1.85 2.72
C GLU A 170 7.30 -0.45 2.54
N TRP A 171 7.41 0.16 1.35
CA TRP A 171 7.05 1.56 1.16
C TRP A 171 6.04 1.83 0.03
N PHE A 172 5.96 0.96 -0.97
CA PHE A 172 5.18 1.25 -2.18
C PHE A 172 4.05 0.26 -2.46
N ARG A 173 4.16 -0.97 -1.96
CA ARG A 173 3.15 -2.01 -2.15
C ARG A 173 1.91 -1.71 -1.31
N ASP A 174 0.73 -1.85 -1.92
CA ASP A 174 -0.54 -1.94 -1.17
C ASP A 174 -0.70 -3.37 -0.62
N GLU A 175 -0.71 -3.49 0.69
CA GLU A 175 -0.71 -4.78 1.38
C GLU A 175 -2.05 -5.51 1.34
N ASN A 176 -3.13 -4.79 1.06
CA ASN A 176 -4.47 -5.35 1.00
C ASN A 176 -4.83 -5.86 -0.39
N LEU A 177 -4.15 -5.36 -1.44
CA LEU A 177 -4.50 -5.60 -2.82
C LEU A 177 -3.37 -6.22 -3.66
N GLN A 178 -2.12 -6.19 -3.18
CA GLN A 178 -0.95 -6.68 -3.91
C GLN A 178 -0.19 -7.71 -3.09
N ASP A 179 0.19 -8.81 -3.74
CA ASP A 179 1.11 -9.78 -3.15
C ASP A 179 2.50 -9.17 -2.96
N SER A 180 3.25 -9.69 -1.99
CA SER A 180 4.63 -9.28 -1.78
C SER A 180 5.50 -9.75 -2.96
N VAL A 181 6.39 -8.86 -3.42
CA VAL A 181 7.40 -9.23 -4.40
C VAL A 181 8.44 -10.11 -3.73
N ALA A 182 8.75 -11.23 -4.37
CA ALA A 182 9.69 -12.20 -3.82
C ALA A 182 11.12 -11.64 -3.78
N PHE A 183 11.81 -11.85 -2.68
CA PHE A 183 13.26 -11.75 -2.58
C PHE A 183 13.75 -12.79 -1.56
N THR A 184 14.97 -13.26 -1.74
CA THR A 184 15.60 -14.20 -0.81
C THR A 184 16.66 -13.50 0.03
N LYS A 185 16.93 -14.02 1.21
CA LYS A 185 18.08 -13.61 2.05
C LYS A 185 19.20 -14.66 2.02
N ALA A 186 18.99 -15.76 1.30
CA ALA A 186 19.93 -16.87 1.16
C ALA A 186 21.11 -16.51 0.25
N ASP A 187 22.10 -17.39 0.17
CA ASP A 187 23.30 -17.19 -0.64
C ASP A 187 23.09 -17.34 -2.15
N LYS A 188 21.95 -17.92 -2.56
CA LYS A 188 21.59 -18.11 -3.98
C LYS A 188 20.38 -17.28 -4.35
N ASP A 189 20.40 -16.74 -5.56
CA ASP A 189 19.34 -15.88 -6.08
C ASP A 189 18.98 -16.21 -7.53
N ASP A 190 17.78 -15.79 -7.96
CA ASP A 190 17.26 -15.99 -9.32
C ASP A 190 16.88 -14.63 -9.91
N GLU A 191 17.42 -14.28 -11.09
CA GLU A 191 17.18 -13.01 -11.77
C GLU A 191 15.70 -12.77 -12.09
N LYS A 192 14.89 -13.84 -12.20
CA LYS A 192 13.45 -13.76 -12.52
C LYS A 192 12.62 -13.06 -11.43
N ASN A 193 13.16 -13.00 -10.21
CA ASN A 193 12.52 -12.35 -9.08
C ASN A 193 12.61 -10.81 -9.17
N TYR A 194 13.43 -10.28 -10.06
CA TYR A 194 13.75 -8.85 -10.08
C TYR A 194 13.31 -8.20 -11.39
N LYS A 195 12.26 -7.42 -11.28
CA LYS A 195 11.66 -6.67 -12.39
C LYS A 195 11.48 -5.22 -11.99
N LEU A 196 11.43 -4.35 -13.00
CA LEU A 196 11.02 -2.97 -12.77
C LEU A 196 9.54 -2.94 -12.36
N LEU A 197 9.26 -2.31 -11.23
CA LEU A 197 7.94 -2.33 -10.57
C LEU A 197 7.23 -0.98 -10.75
N ARG A 198 5.91 -1.05 -10.86
CA ARG A 198 5.07 0.15 -10.89
C ARG A 198 4.69 0.60 -9.49
N ARG A 199 4.69 1.90 -9.29
CA ARG A 199 4.18 2.51 -8.07
C ARG A 199 2.66 2.50 -8.08
N GLY A 200 2.04 2.52 -6.89
CA GLY A 200 0.60 2.75 -6.76
C GLY A 200 0.19 4.16 -7.16
N LYS A 201 -1.03 4.29 -7.69
CA LYS A 201 -1.69 5.57 -7.94
C LYS A 201 -1.69 6.45 -6.68
N ARG A 202 -1.88 7.74 -6.85
CA ARG A 202 -2.17 8.63 -5.71
C ARG A 202 -3.43 8.17 -5.00
N HIS A 203 -3.42 8.27 -3.68
CA HIS A 203 -4.59 7.94 -2.88
C HIS A 203 -5.69 8.98 -3.10
N ASP A 204 -6.84 8.49 -3.51
CA ASP A 204 -8.08 9.25 -3.65
C ASP A 204 -9.28 8.43 -3.12
N TYR A 205 -10.50 8.86 -3.40
CA TYR A 205 -11.73 8.21 -2.95
C TYR A 205 -11.85 6.75 -3.39
N PHE A 206 -11.34 6.40 -4.58
CA PHE A 206 -11.42 5.05 -5.14
C PHE A 206 -10.17 4.21 -4.84
N THR A 207 -8.99 4.79 -4.97
CA THR A 207 -7.72 4.07 -4.81
C THR A 207 -7.35 3.79 -3.36
N SER A 208 -7.94 4.50 -2.41
CA SER A 208 -7.80 4.22 -0.97
C SER A 208 -8.95 3.40 -0.39
N ALA A 209 -9.84 2.87 -1.26
CA ALA A 209 -10.92 2.01 -0.82
C ALA A 209 -10.39 0.65 -0.32
N LEU A 210 -11.04 0.11 0.70
CA LEU A 210 -10.74 -1.21 1.22
C LEU A 210 -11.55 -2.28 0.48
N PRO A 211 -11.02 -3.50 0.26
CA PRO A 211 -11.77 -4.57 -0.40
C PRO A 211 -12.86 -5.18 0.49
N TRP A 212 -12.88 -4.89 1.77
CA TRP A 212 -13.83 -5.38 2.75
C TRP A 212 -14.13 -4.29 3.80
N PRO A 213 -15.31 -4.35 4.45
CA PRO A 213 -15.68 -3.35 5.47
C PRO A 213 -14.90 -3.51 6.78
N GLN A 214 -14.36 -4.70 7.05
CA GLN A 214 -13.57 -5.02 8.23
C GLN A 214 -12.56 -6.12 7.94
N LYS A 215 -11.48 -6.18 8.71
CA LYS A 215 -10.44 -7.20 8.55
C LYS A 215 -10.77 -8.43 9.39
N GLY A 216 -11.40 -9.42 8.76
CA GLY A 216 -11.84 -10.65 9.42
C GLY A 216 -13.32 -10.95 9.21
N PRO A 217 -13.82 -12.09 9.73
CA PRO A 217 -15.21 -12.46 9.61
C PRO A 217 -16.12 -11.47 10.36
N GLY A 218 -17.37 -11.35 9.91
CA GLY A 218 -18.40 -10.59 10.62
C GLY A 218 -18.59 -11.16 12.04
N VAL A 219 -18.70 -10.28 13.03
CA VAL A 219 -18.95 -10.70 14.41
C VAL A 219 -20.44 -10.95 14.57
N GLU A 220 -20.80 -12.20 14.77
CA GLU A 220 -22.18 -12.61 15.01
C GLU A 220 -22.51 -12.50 16.50
N LEU A 221 -23.72 -12.01 16.79
CA LEU A 221 -24.24 -12.09 18.14
C LEU A 221 -24.75 -13.52 18.37
N PRO A 222 -24.28 -14.23 19.38
CA PRO A 222 -24.67 -15.62 19.61
C PRO A 222 -26.09 -15.70 20.17
N PHE A 223 -27.09 -15.52 19.30
CA PHE A 223 -28.44 -15.94 19.62
C PHE A 223 -28.50 -17.46 19.49
N GLY A 224 -28.15 -18.14 20.55
CA GLY A 224 -28.10 -19.59 20.56
C GLY A 224 -29.41 -20.22 21.12
N GLY A 225 -29.84 -21.27 20.45
CA GLY A 225 -30.92 -22.13 20.89
C GLY A 225 -31.91 -22.45 19.78
N ASN A 226 -32.38 -23.71 19.78
CA ASN A 226 -33.50 -24.09 18.94
C ASN A 226 -34.79 -23.57 19.61
N ALA A 227 -35.51 -22.70 18.90
CA ALA A 227 -36.83 -22.28 19.34
C ALA A 227 -37.83 -23.37 18.99
N PRO A 228 -38.39 -24.11 19.99
CA PRO A 228 -39.44 -25.08 19.71
C PRO A 228 -40.70 -24.37 19.20
N ILE A 229 -41.35 -24.96 18.20
CA ILE A 229 -42.62 -24.46 17.70
C ILE A 229 -43.71 -24.99 18.62
N VAL A 230 -44.44 -24.10 19.27
CA VAL A 230 -45.58 -24.43 20.15
C VAL A 230 -46.88 -23.89 19.58
N SER A 231 -47.98 -24.59 19.83
CA SER A 231 -49.32 -24.08 19.58
C SER A 231 -49.89 -23.40 20.84
N SER A 232 -50.74 -22.39 20.65
CA SER A 232 -51.31 -21.62 21.76
C SER A 232 -52.14 -22.45 22.79
N ASP A 233 -52.59 -23.66 22.42
CA ASP A 233 -53.47 -24.48 23.23
C ASP A 233 -52.89 -25.83 23.68
N GLN A 234 -51.58 -25.96 23.71
CA GLN A 234 -50.89 -27.11 24.30
C GLN A 234 -51.17 -28.48 23.65
N TYR A 235 -51.46 -28.54 22.37
CA TYR A 235 -51.66 -29.81 21.67
C TYR A 235 -50.34 -30.35 21.10
N ILE A 236 -50.10 -31.66 21.30
CA ILE A 236 -49.01 -32.39 20.65
C ILE A 236 -49.54 -33.02 19.37
N LEU A 237 -49.06 -32.64 18.22
CA LEU A 237 -49.24 -33.39 16.97
C LEU A 237 -48.22 -34.53 16.95
N LYS A 238 -48.63 -35.74 17.30
CA LYS A 238 -47.85 -36.96 17.04
C LYS A 238 -48.32 -37.56 15.73
N PRO A 239 -47.49 -37.68 14.69
CA PRO A 239 -47.86 -38.45 13.52
C PRO A 239 -47.96 -39.94 13.89
N SER A 240 -49.15 -40.51 13.77
CA SER A 240 -49.40 -41.93 14.10
C SER A 240 -49.06 -42.90 12.99
N LEU A 241 -48.40 -42.49 11.92
CA LEU A 241 -47.97 -43.36 10.81
C LEU A 241 -46.70 -42.79 10.14
N SER A 242 -45.75 -43.66 9.95
CA SER A 242 -44.47 -43.65 9.27
C SER A 242 -44.16 -42.66 8.14
N LEU A 243 -44.53 -41.43 8.28
CA LEU A 243 -44.07 -40.26 7.51
C LEU A 243 -43.13 -39.39 8.37
N SER A 244 -42.26 -40.04 9.12
CA SER A 244 -41.42 -39.46 10.15
C SER A 244 -40.29 -38.57 9.63
N SER A 245 -40.22 -38.30 8.35
CA SER A 245 -39.14 -37.49 7.78
C SER A 245 -39.52 -36.07 7.35
N LEU A 246 -40.79 -35.70 7.47
CA LEU A 246 -41.28 -34.42 6.93
C LEU A 246 -41.81 -33.39 7.94
N PHE A 247 -42.04 -33.80 9.21
CA PHE A 247 -42.53 -32.86 10.23
C PHE A 247 -41.79 -33.01 11.56
N PRO A 248 -41.21 -31.93 12.12
CA PRO A 248 -40.64 -31.97 13.46
C PRO A 248 -41.71 -32.21 14.54
N GLU A 249 -41.32 -32.89 15.61
CA GLU A 249 -42.18 -33.17 16.77
C GLU A 249 -42.62 -31.85 17.43
N ILE A 250 -43.92 -31.56 17.37
CA ILE A 250 -44.49 -30.39 18.03
C ILE A 250 -44.91 -30.78 19.45
N LYS A 251 -44.26 -30.20 20.46
CA LYS A 251 -44.54 -30.49 21.88
C LYS A 251 -45.59 -29.55 22.47
N GLY A 252 -46.69 -30.09 22.91
CA GLY A 252 -47.71 -29.40 23.69
C GLY A 252 -48.25 -30.33 24.82
N LYS A 253 -49.01 -29.84 25.79
CA LYS A 253 -49.50 -30.64 26.93
C LYS A 253 -50.52 -31.69 26.51
N GLY A 254 -50.05 -32.92 26.32
CA GLY A 254 -50.76 -34.14 26.69
C GLY A 254 -51.99 -34.59 25.88
N GLN A 255 -52.28 -34.00 24.72
CA GLN A 255 -53.37 -34.50 23.90
C GLN A 255 -52.93 -34.92 22.50
N THR A 256 -53.38 -36.10 22.08
CA THR A 256 -53.04 -36.70 20.79
C THR A 256 -54.08 -36.26 19.76
N VAL A 257 -53.66 -35.64 18.67
CA VAL A 257 -54.54 -35.35 17.53
C VAL A 257 -54.44 -36.51 16.55
N ALA A 258 -55.52 -37.22 16.31
CA ALA A 258 -55.58 -38.27 15.30
C ALA A 258 -56.24 -37.76 14.03
N PHE A 259 -55.68 -38.10 12.88
CA PHE A 259 -56.36 -37.88 11.60
C PHE A 259 -57.42 -38.97 11.41
N ALA A 260 -58.66 -38.61 11.29
CA ALA A 260 -59.71 -39.54 10.94
C ALA A 260 -59.65 -39.86 9.44
N ASN A 261 -59.43 -41.14 9.11
CA ASN A 261 -59.49 -41.62 7.75
C ASN A 261 -60.97 -41.93 7.40
N SER A 262 -61.63 -41.12 6.59
CA SER A 262 -62.93 -41.46 6.06
C SER A 262 -62.74 -42.36 4.84
N SER A 263 -63.30 -43.55 4.86
CA SER A 263 -63.21 -44.60 3.86
C SER A 263 -64.07 -44.37 2.63
N SER A 264 -64.31 -43.13 2.22
CA SER A 264 -65.07 -42.84 0.99
C SER A 264 -64.41 -41.71 0.19
N ASN A 265 -63.90 -42.11 -0.94
CA ASN A 265 -63.45 -41.33 -2.08
C ASN A 265 -63.80 -39.83 -2.08
N ALA A 266 -62.96 -38.99 -1.57
CA ALA A 266 -62.89 -37.60 -1.95
C ALA A 266 -61.64 -36.96 -1.31
N GLY A 267 -61.01 -36.07 -1.99
CA GLY A 267 -59.77 -35.41 -1.67
C GLY A 267 -59.64 -34.92 -0.25
N TRP A 268 -58.43 -34.80 0.18
CA TRP A 268 -58.01 -34.28 1.47
C TRP A 268 -58.70 -32.94 1.77
N ASP A 269 -59.75 -33.01 2.62
CA ASP A 269 -60.35 -31.80 3.16
C ASP A 269 -59.49 -31.36 4.37
N SER A 270 -58.82 -30.24 4.24
CA SER A 270 -57.94 -29.62 5.22
C SER A 270 -58.65 -29.21 6.53
N SER A 271 -59.96 -29.48 6.61
CA SER A 271 -60.80 -29.13 7.77
C SER A 271 -60.99 -30.25 8.78
N ALA A 272 -60.38 -31.46 8.62
CA ALA A 272 -60.67 -32.63 9.44
C ALA A 272 -59.60 -32.94 10.49
N LEU A 273 -59.14 -31.97 11.24
CA LEU A 273 -58.38 -32.16 12.47
C LEU A 273 -59.32 -32.32 13.66
N TYR A 274 -59.48 -33.57 14.18
CA TYR A 274 -60.34 -33.85 15.30
C TYR A 274 -59.54 -34.04 16.60
N HIS A 275 -60.14 -33.56 17.69
CA HIS A 275 -59.66 -33.75 19.04
C HIS A 275 -60.03 -35.17 19.53
N GLY A 276 -59.02 -35.97 19.91
CA GLY A 276 -59.26 -37.33 20.37
C GLY A 276 -60.10 -37.36 21.65
N GLY A 277 -61.30 -38.04 21.59
CA GLY A 277 -62.16 -38.32 22.76
C GLY A 277 -63.53 -37.68 22.76
N VAL A 278 -64.00 -37.08 21.66
CA VAL A 278 -65.34 -36.52 21.54
C VAL A 278 -66.00 -37.02 20.25
N ASP A 279 -67.16 -37.64 20.36
CA ASP A 279 -67.92 -38.27 19.27
C ASP A 279 -68.56 -37.25 18.27
N THR A 280 -68.33 -35.96 18.46
CA THR A 280 -68.85 -34.91 17.57
C THR A 280 -67.75 -33.94 17.15
N PRO A 281 -67.57 -33.70 15.84
CA PRO A 281 -66.57 -32.74 15.41
C PRO A 281 -66.96 -31.33 15.87
N PRO A 282 -65.99 -30.53 16.32
CA PRO A 282 -66.22 -29.13 16.68
C PRO A 282 -66.70 -28.35 15.44
N LYS A 283 -67.73 -27.53 15.61
CA LYS A 283 -68.39 -26.75 14.56
C LYS A 283 -67.50 -25.67 13.92
N SER A 284 -66.32 -25.44 14.44
CA SER A 284 -65.32 -24.55 13.83
C SER A 284 -63.93 -24.91 14.38
N LEU A 285 -63.05 -25.31 13.49
CA LEU A 285 -61.62 -25.37 13.80
C LEU A 285 -61.04 -23.97 13.68
N SER A 286 -60.78 -23.31 14.77
CA SER A 286 -59.91 -22.14 14.75
C SER A 286 -58.48 -22.63 14.59
N LEU A 287 -57.85 -22.30 13.47
CA LEU A 287 -56.43 -22.49 13.30
C LEU A 287 -55.72 -21.58 14.28
N HIS A 288 -55.22 -22.18 15.35
CA HIS A 288 -54.38 -21.45 16.30
C HIS A 288 -53.01 -21.20 15.65
N PRO A 289 -52.54 -19.98 15.64
CA PRO A 289 -51.26 -19.69 15.04
C PRO A 289 -50.14 -20.44 15.76
N LEU A 290 -49.31 -21.14 15.03
CA LEU A 290 -48.07 -21.69 15.51
C LEU A 290 -47.07 -20.54 15.69
N PHE A 291 -46.40 -20.48 16.81
CA PHE A 291 -45.37 -19.52 17.07
C PHE A 291 -44.12 -20.18 17.65
N ALA A 292 -42.98 -19.63 17.39
CA ALA A 292 -41.73 -20.07 17.95
C ALA A 292 -41.64 -19.60 19.41
N ASP A 293 -41.46 -20.54 20.34
CA ASP A 293 -41.24 -20.23 21.74
C ASP A 293 -39.77 -19.79 21.93
N LEU A 294 -39.56 -18.48 22.05
CA LEU A 294 -38.26 -17.89 22.26
C LEU A 294 -37.78 -17.93 23.72
N SER A 295 -38.58 -18.51 24.65
CA SER A 295 -38.18 -18.59 26.06
C SER A 295 -36.96 -19.50 26.29
N ALA A 296 -36.74 -20.46 25.37
CA ALA A 296 -35.55 -21.33 25.37
C ALA A 296 -34.34 -20.74 24.63
N VAL A 297 -34.50 -19.62 23.95
CA VAL A 297 -33.38 -18.92 23.31
C VAL A 297 -32.53 -18.27 24.39
N THR A 298 -31.26 -18.67 24.45
CA THR A 298 -30.32 -18.12 25.43
C THR A 298 -30.16 -16.64 25.19
N ALA A 299 -30.57 -15.81 26.12
CA ALA A 299 -30.36 -14.37 26.04
C ALA A 299 -28.85 -14.08 26.03
N VAL A 300 -28.41 -13.28 25.10
CA VAL A 300 -27.02 -12.78 25.07
C VAL A 300 -26.77 -11.97 26.33
N THR A 301 -25.73 -12.32 27.08
CA THR A 301 -25.34 -11.54 28.24
C THR A 301 -24.78 -10.19 27.83
N ILE A 302 -24.92 -9.17 28.67
CA ILE A 302 -24.35 -7.84 28.44
C ILE A 302 -22.83 -7.92 28.20
N ASN A 303 -22.14 -8.88 28.81
CA ASN A 303 -20.71 -9.08 28.64
C ASN A 303 -20.39 -9.63 27.24
N GLN A 304 -21.10 -10.62 26.74
CA GLN A 304 -20.94 -11.15 25.37
C GLN A 304 -21.25 -10.08 24.31
N PHE A 305 -22.28 -9.26 24.58
CA PHE A 305 -22.59 -8.13 23.70
C PHE A 305 -21.44 -7.11 23.66
N ARG A 306 -20.90 -6.75 24.82
CA ARG A 306 -19.74 -5.84 24.91
C ARG A 306 -18.50 -6.41 24.24
N GLU A 307 -18.23 -7.68 24.44
CA GLU A 307 -17.09 -8.37 23.82
C GLU A 307 -17.22 -8.38 22.29
N ALA A 308 -18.37 -8.81 21.75
CA ALA A 308 -18.65 -8.79 20.33
C ALA A 308 -18.48 -7.39 19.72
N PHE A 309 -18.98 -6.36 20.41
CA PHE A 309 -18.84 -4.97 19.96
C PHE A 309 -17.39 -4.47 19.97
N GLN A 310 -16.58 -4.85 20.97
CA GLN A 310 -15.17 -4.47 21.03
C GLN A 310 -14.33 -5.22 19.99
N ILE A 311 -14.62 -6.49 19.73
CA ILE A 311 -13.98 -7.28 18.69
C ILE A 311 -14.29 -6.67 17.30
N GLN A 312 -15.56 -6.33 17.04
CA GLN A 312 -15.97 -5.65 15.82
C GLN A 312 -15.17 -4.34 15.62
N LYS A 313 -15.12 -3.51 16.64
CA LYS A 313 -14.35 -2.26 16.61
C LYS A 313 -12.86 -2.48 16.39
N TRP A 314 -12.31 -3.58 16.91
CA TRP A 314 -10.92 -3.96 16.68
C TRP A 314 -10.69 -4.31 15.21
N TYR A 315 -11.56 -5.12 14.59
CA TYR A 315 -11.47 -5.49 13.18
C TYR A 315 -11.61 -4.28 12.23
N GLU A 316 -12.51 -3.36 12.53
CA GLU A 316 -12.67 -2.11 11.76
C GLU A 316 -11.42 -1.25 11.86
N ARG A 317 -10.85 -1.10 13.06
CA ARG A 317 -9.61 -0.36 13.26
C ARG A 317 -8.41 -1.02 12.61
N ALA A 318 -8.33 -2.35 12.63
CA ALA A 318 -7.28 -3.10 11.95
C ALA A 318 -7.34 -2.95 10.42
N ALA A 319 -8.55 -2.78 9.86
CA ALA A 319 -8.73 -2.53 8.43
C ALA A 319 -8.08 -1.22 7.97
N ARG A 320 -8.13 -0.18 8.80
CA ARG A 320 -7.58 1.16 8.50
C ARG A 320 -6.15 1.35 8.99
N GLY A 321 -5.71 0.56 9.93
CA GLY A 321 -4.46 0.77 10.67
C GLY A 321 -3.19 0.35 9.95
N GLY A 322 -3.30 -0.25 8.77
CA GLY A 322 -2.18 -0.89 8.09
C GLY A 322 -1.93 -2.33 8.55
N THR A 323 -1.13 -3.09 7.81
CA THR A 323 -0.87 -4.51 8.07
C THR A 323 0.51 -4.80 8.62
N ARG A 324 1.44 -3.84 8.53
CA ARG A 324 2.78 -3.99 9.11
C ARG A 324 2.74 -3.83 10.63
N TYR A 325 3.53 -4.60 11.34
CA TYR A 325 3.54 -4.56 12.81
C TYR A 325 3.81 -3.15 13.37
N THR A 326 4.71 -2.39 12.74
CA THR A 326 4.98 -0.99 13.12
C THR A 326 3.78 -0.06 12.95
N GLU A 327 2.97 -0.32 11.92
CA GLU A 327 1.74 0.42 11.65
C GLU A 327 0.62 0.04 12.63
N ILE A 328 0.53 -1.26 12.96
CA ILE A 328 -0.38 -1.77 14.00
C ILE A 328 -0.07 -1.12 15.35
N LEU A 329 1.21 -1.08 15.76
CA LEU A 329 1.61 -0.41 17.00
C LEU A 329 1.21 1.07 17.01
N ARG A 330 1.43 1.76 15.91
CA ARG A 330 1.04 3.16 15.78
C ARG A 330 -0.47 3.35 15.84
N SER A 331 -1.24 2.51 15.14
CA SER A 331 -2.71 2.67 15.03
C SER A 331 -3.42 2.32 16.34
N PHE A 332 -2.98 1.26 17.05
CA PHE A 332 -3.64 0.80 18.27
C PHE A 332 -3.10 1.46 19.54
N PHE A 333 -1.81 1.67 19.62
CA PHE A 333 -1.14 2.16 20.83
C PHE A 333 -0.61 3.61 20.70
N GLY A 334 -0.60 4.18 19.49
CA GLY A 334 -0.08 5.53 19.26
C GLY A 334 1.45 5.65 19.38
N VAL A 335 2.16 4.52 19.41
CA VAL A 335 3.62 4.46 19.63
C VAL A 335 4.33 4.26 18.29
N VAL A 336 5.44 4.98 18.09
CA VAL A 336 6.35 4.75 16.95
C VAL A 336 7.49 3.87 17.43
N SER A 337 7.54 2.62 16.95
CA SER A 337 8.62 1.68 17.29
C SER A 337 9.95 2.13 16.70
N PRO A 338 11.08 2.04 17.43
CA PRO A 338 12.42 2.23 16.89
C PRO A 338 12.71 1.27 15.71
N ASP A 339 12.13 0.08 15.72
CA ASP A 339 12.26 -0.92 14.64
C ASP A 339 11.72 -0.45 13.30
N ALA A 340 10.88 0.57 13.28
CA ALA A 340 10.47 1.23 12.05
C ALA A 340 11.63 1.77 11.20
N ARG A 341 12.81 1.99 11.81
CA ARG A 341 14.04 2.42 11.13
C ARG A 341 15.11 1.33 11.06
N LEU A 342 15.12 0.41 12.00
CA LEU A 342 16.19 -0.59 12.15
C LEU A 342 15.90 -1.88 11.38
N GLN A 343 14.63 -2.25 11.23
CA GLN A 343 14.19 -3.53 10.64
C GLN A 343 13.54 -3.37 9.26
N ARG A 344 13.60 -2.19 8.67
CA ARG A 344 13.10 -1.88 7.34
C ARG A 344 13.97 -0.83 6.66
N PRO A 345 13.88 -0.66 5.32
CA PRO A 345 14.55 0.43 4.62
C PRO A 345 14.21 1.79 5.24
N GLU A 346 15.24 2.57 5.56
CA GLU A 346 15.04 3.91 6.12
C GLU A 346 14.87 4.93 4.99
N TYR A 347 13.77 5.67 5.00
CA TYR A 347 13.58 6.80 4.11
C TYR A 347 14.43 7.99 4.58
N LEU A 348 15.34 8.46 3.75
CA LEU A 348 16.28 9.53 4.08
C LEU A 348 15.78 10.92 3.65
N GLY A 349 15.02 10.96 2.57
CA GLY A 349 14.54 12.21 2.00
C GLY A 349 14.15 12.03 0.54
N GLY A 350 13.68 13.11 -0.05
CA GLY A 350 13.26 13.15 -1.45
C GLY A 350 12.57 14.46 -1.76
N GLY A 351 11.97 14.55 -2.93
CA GLY A 351 11.26 15.74 -3.36
C GLY A 351 10.21 15.40 -4.39
N SER A 352 9.32 16.36 -4.61
CA SER A 352 8.32 16.31 -5.68
C SER A 352 8.34 17.62 -6.41
N HIS A 353 8.32 17.59 -7.73
CA HIS A 353 8.19 18.79 -8.54
C HIS A 353 7.29 18.53 -9.73
N ARG A 354 6.62 19.58 -10.17
CA ARG A 354 5.73 19.54 -11.32
C ARG A 354 6.51 19.61 -12.64
N ILE A 355 6.00 18.94 -13.66
CA ILE A 355 6.42 19.13 -15.06
C ILE A 355 5.53 20.22 -15.64
N ASP A 356 6.14 21.30 -16.10
CA ASP A 356 5.45 22.44 -16.70
C ASP A 356 5.31 22.26 -18.21
N VAL A 357 4.09 22.39 -18.72
CA VAL A 357 3.75 22.26 -20.12
C VAL A 357 3.74 23.64 -20.78
N SER A 358 4.58 23.81 -21.77
CA SER A 358 4.69 25.06 -22.56
C SER A 358 4.08 24.88 -23.93
N VAL A 359 3.18 25.78 -24.29
CA VAL A 359 2.48 25.78 -25.57
C VAL A 359 3.37 26.36 -26.67
N VAL A 360 3.43 25.69 -27.80
CA VAL A 360 4.15 26.18 -29.01
C VAL A 360 3.14 26.29 -30.16
N PRO A 361 2.63 27.49 -30.44
CA PRO A 361 1.77 27.69 -31.60
C PRO A 361 2.62 27.78 -32.88
N GLN A 362 2.11 27.25 -33.97
CA GLN A 362 2.72 27.47 -35.28
C GLN A 362 2.49 28.90 -35.73
N THR A 363 3.57 29.58 -36.08
CA THR A 363 3.54 30.99 -36.53
C THR A 363 3.75 31.16 -38.04
N SER A 364 4.12 30.10 -38.78
CA SER A 364 4.26 30.12 -40.24
C SER A 364 2.91 30.16 -40.94
N ALA A 365 2.91 30.54 -42.22
CA ALA A 365 1.67 30.57 -43.02
C ALA A 365 1.00 29.19 -43.08
N THR A 366 -0.32 29.20 -43.16
CA THR A 366 -1.14 27.98 -43.33
C THR A 366 -0.75 27.26 -44.62
N ASN A 367 -0.51 25.97 -44.52
CA ASN A 367 -0.40 25.03 -45.63
C ASN A 367 -1.36 23.85 -45.46
N ASP A 368 -1.44 22.96 -46.46
CA ASP A 368 -2.39 21.86 -46.48
C ASP A 368 -2.15 20.83 -45.33
N ILE A 369 -0.95 20.82 -44.75
CA ILE A 369 -0.55 19.86 -43.71
C ILE A 369 -0.66 20.49 -42.31
N SER A 370 -0.34 21.78 -42.20
CA SER A 370 -0.25 22.46 -40.91
C SER A 370 -0.82 23.87 -40.97
N PRO A 371 -2.03 24.09 -40.42
CA PRO A 371 -2.62 25.40 -40.34
C PRO A 371 -1.85 26.33 -39.40
N GLN A 372 -1.84 27.63 -39.67
CA GLN A 372 -1.35 28.64 -38.72
C GLN A 372 -2.08 28.55 -37.40
N ALA A 373 -1.36 28.76 -36.30
CA ALA A 373 -1.84 28.60 -34.93
C ALA A 373 -2.14 27.15 -34.50
N ASN A 374 -1.75 26.13 -35.28
CA ASN A 374 -1.76 24.76 -34.79
C ASN A 374 -0.90 24.64 -33.52
N LEU A 375 -1.42 23.99 -32.48
CA LEU A 375 -0.80 23.92 -31.16
C LEU A 375 -0.05 22.60 -30.99
N ALA A 376 1.24 22.69 -30.71
CA ALA A 376 2.04 21.64 -30.13
C ALA A 376 2.50 22.07 -28.73
N ALA A 377 3.08 21.18 -27.96
CA ALA A 377 3.63 21.52 -26.66
C ALA A 377 4.90 20.72 -26.36
N PHE A 378 5.74 21.28 -25.52
CA PHE A 378 6.80 20.56 -24.86
C PHE A 378 6.65 20.68 -23.35
N ALA A 379 7.07 19.68 -22.62
CA ALA A 379 6.97 19.66 -21.18
C ALA A 379 8.35 19.43 -20.55
N VAL A 380 8.67 20.26 -19.56
CA VAL A 380 9.96 20.22 -18.85
C VAL A 380 9.71 20.42 -17.35
N GLY A 381 10.53 19.77 -16.54
CA GLY A 381 10.56 19.96 -15.10
C GLY A 381 11.99 20.15 -14.64
N ALA A 382 12.21 21.10 -13.76
CA ALA A 382 13.50 21.31 -13.13
C ALA A 382 13.35 21.41 -11.62
N SER A 383 14.17 20.69 -10.87
CA SER A 383 14.17 20.70 -9.42
C SER A 383 15.57 20.70 -8.86
N LYS A 384 15.76 21.45 -7.79
CA LYS A 384 16.99 21.42 -6.98
C LYS A 384 16.72 20.96 -5.53
N ASN A 385 15.57 20.42 -5.23
CA ASN A 385 15.05 20.25 -3.87
C ASN A 385 15.03 18.78 -3.39
N GLY A 386 15.86 17.92 -3.93
CA GLY A 386 16.01 16.56 -3.40
C GLY A 386 17.31 16.42 -2.65
N GLY A 387 17.30 15.75 -1.51
CA GLY A 387 18.53 15.45 -0.82
C GLY A 387 18.36 15.15 0.67
N PHE A 388 19.46 14.79 1.31
CA PHE A 388 19.52 14.49 2.75
C PHE A 388 20.94 14.66 3.28
N THR A 389 21.05 14.71 4.60
CA THR A 389 22.33 14.59 5.33
C THR A 389 22.15 13.56 6.44
N LYS A 390 22.95 12.48 6.40
CA LYS A 390 22.83 11.37 7.34
C LYS A 390 24.18 10.76 7.65
N SER A 391 24.37 10.35 8.90
CA SER A 391 25.48 9.51 9.33
C SER A 391 24.99 8.08 9.53
N PHE A 392 25.77 7.12 9.06
CA PHE A 392 25.44 5.70 9.07
C PHE A 392 26.32 4.94 10.06
N THR A 393 25.75 3.95 10.72
CA THR A 393 26.41 3.17 11.76
C THR A 393 26.68 1.72 11.36
N GLU A 394 26.13 1.28 10.24
CA GLU A 394 26.26 -0.08 9.73
C GLU A 394 26.43 -0.08 8.20
N HIS A 395 26.90 -1.19 7.65
CA HIS A 395 26.99 -1.41 6.21
C HIS A 395 25.61 -1.45 5.58
N GLY A 396 25.49 -0.99 4.37
CA GLY A 396 24.25 -1.06 3.60
C GLY A 396 24.31 -0.35 2.26
N TRP A 397 23.17 -0.27 1.62
CA TRP A 397 22.99 0.30 0.31
C TRP A 397 22.18 1.60 0.37
N LEU A 398 22.66 2.60 -0.34
CA LEU A 398 21.93 3.82 -0.64
C LEU A 398 21.25 3.65 -1.99
N ILE A 399 19.94 3.68 -2.02
CA ILE A 399 19.14 3.55 -3.23
C ILE A 399 18.32 4.83 -3.44
N GLY A 400 18.52 5.48 -4.58
CA GLY A 400 17.69 6.60 -5.03
C GLY A 400 16.73 6.15 -6.13
N LEU A 401 15.46 6.52 -6.01
CA LEU A 401 14.40 6.16 -6.95
C LEU A 401 13.75 7.43 -7.51
N VAL A 402 13.34 7.39 -8.77
CA VAL A 402 12.50 8.41 -9.41
C VAL A 402 11.22 7.77 -9.94
N ASN A 403 10.14 8.54 -9.96
CA ASN A 403 8.86 8.13 -10.52
C ASN A 403 8.13 9.33 -11.07
N VAL A 404 7.41 9.17 -12.19
CA VAL A 404 6.50 10.19 -12.72
C VAL A 404 5.08 9.71 -12.59
N ARG A 405 4.21 10.55 -12.00
CA ARG A 405 2.78 10.28 -11.83
C ARG A 405 1.92 11.45 -12.28
N ALA A 406 0.73 11.11 -12.80
CA ALA A 406 -0.31 12.09 -13.10
C ALA A 406 -1.30 12.25 -11.93
N ASP A 407 -2.05 13.35 -11.92
CA ASP A 407 -3.25 13.47 -11.10
C ASP A 407 -4.35 12.54 -11.65
N LEU A 408 -5.16 11.99 -10.73
CA LEU A 408 -6.24 11.08 -11.11
C LEU A 408 -7.49 11.87 -11.46
N THR A 409 -8.05 11.58 -12.63
CA THR A 409 -9.28 12.19 -13.13
C THR A 409 -10.17 11.11 -13.73
N TYR A 410 -11.48 11.18 -13.47
CA TYR A 410 -12.46 10.18 -13.88
C TYR A 410 -13.51 10.78 -14.79
N GLN A 411 -14.15 9.94 -15.64
CA GLN A 411 -15.10 10.41 -16.62
C GLN A 411 -16.41 9.61 -16.73
N GLN A 412 -16.47 8.42 -16.14
CA GLN A 412 -17.54 7.46 -16.38
C GLN A 412 -18.42 7.20 -15.13
N GLY A 413 -18.07 7.79 -14.01
CA GLY A 413 -18.77 7.60 -12.75
C GLY A 413 -19.89 8.58 -12.50
N LEU A 414 -20.83 8.18 -11.66
CA LEU A 414 -21.93 8.99 -11.14
C LEU A 414 -21.64 9.36 -9.68
N ASN A 415 -21.46 10.65 -9.41
CA ASN A 415 -21.27 11.08 -8.02
C ASN A 415 -22.45 10.62 -7.15
N ARG A 416 -22.16 10.12 -5.97
CA ARG A 416 -23.14 9.55 -5.04
C ARG A 416 -24.29 10.51 -4.69
N MET A 417 -24.07 11.82 -4.74
CA MET A 417 -25.12 12.80 -4.48
C MET A 417 -26.34 12.64 -5.41
N TRP A 418 -26.13 12.14 -6.63
CA TRP A 418 -27.19 11.94 -7.62
C TRP A 418 -28.00 10.64 -7.41
N SER A 419 -27.50 9.71 -6.62
CA SER A 419 -28.13 8.42 -6.35
C SER A 419 -28.82 8.35 -4.98
N ARG A 420 -28.84 9.43 -4.21
CA ARG A 420 -29.55 9.49 -2.93
C ARG A 420 -31.05 9.49 -3.16
N SER A 421 -31.77 8.59 -2.51
CA SER A 421 -33.21 8.42 -2.66
C SER A 421 -33.98 8.65 -1.35
N THR A 422 -33.35 8.42 -0.21
CA THR A 422 -33.98 8.52 1.10
C THR A 422 -33.28 9.54 2.00
N LYS A 423 -33.97 9.98 3.05
CA LYS A 423 -33.38 10.85 4.09
C LYS A 423 -32.16 10.21 4.79
N PHE A 424 -32.06 8.86 4.77
CA PHE A 424 -30.96 8.12 5.40
C PHE A 424 -29.68 8.09 4.56
N ASP A 425 -29.79 8.43 3.27
CA ASP A 425 -28.66 8.56 2.37
C ASP A 425 -27.95 9.91 2.52
N MET A 426 -28.56 10.85 3.24
CA MET A 426 -27.95 12.12 3.60
C MET A 426 -27.16 12.00 4.89
N TYR A 427 -26.22 12.92 5.10
CA TYR A 427 -25.46 12.98 6.33
C TYR A 427 -26.33 13.34 7.53
N TRP A 428 -26.28 12.49 8.54
CA TRP A 428 -26.81 12.75 9.88
C TRP A 428 -25.74 12.44 10.91
N PRO A 429 -25.46 13.32 11.90
CA PRO A 429 -24.45 13.08 12.93
C PRO A 429 -24.63 11.75 13.66
N THR A 430 -25.88 11.32 13.89
CA THR A 430 -26.22 10.06 14.55
C THR A 430 -25.68 8.83 13.82
N PHE A 431 -25.53 8.90 12.50
CA PHE A 431 -25.04 7.77 11.67
C PHE A 431 -23.56 7.87 11.31
N ALA A 432 -22.84 8.87 11.84
CA ALA A 432 -21.44 9.09 11.49
C ALA A 432 -20.49 7.96 11.92
N HIS A 433 -20.90 7.14 12.88
CA HIS A 433 -20.09 6.08 13.48
C HIS A 433 -20.62 4.67 13.19
N LEU A 434 -21.35 4.48 12.11
CA LEU A 434 -21.90 3.17 11.73
C LEU A 434 -20.91 2.23 11.04
N GLY A 435 -19.62 2.58 10.95
CA GLY A 435 -18.60 1.78 10.29
C GLY A 435 -18.37 2.18 8.83
N GLU A 436 -17.87 1.22 8.02
CA GLU A 436 -17.53 1.44 6.63
C GLU A 436 -18.78 1.49 5.76
N GLN A 437 -18.68 2.24 4.65
CA GLN A 437 -19.72 2.37 3.65
C GLN A 437 -19.23 1.83 2.31
N ALA A 438 -20.04 1.02 1.64
CA ALA A 438 -19.73 0.58 0.30
C ALA A 438 -19.70 1.74 -0.69
N ILE A 439 -18.64 1.80 -1.51
CA ILE A 439 -18.60 2.56 -2.76
C ILE A 439 -19.27 1.70 -3.81
N LEU A 440 -20.24 2.24 -4.52
CA LEU A 440 -20.97 1.50 -5.53
C LEU A 440 -20.24 1.55 -6.88
N ASN A 441 -20.37 0.50 -7.68
CA ASN A 441 -19.76 0.42 -9.00
C ASN A 441 -20.13 1.62 -9.89
N LYS A 442 -21.36 2.12 -9.81
CA LYS A 442 -21.82 3.31 -10.56
C LYS A 442 -21.07 4.59 -10.20
N GLU A 443 -20.42 4.64 -9.03
CA GLU A 443 -19.65 5.83 -8.63
C GLU A 443 -18.36 5.97 -9.45
N ILE A 444 -17.81 4.86 -9.94
CA ILE A 444 -16.62 4.85 -10.79
C ILE A 444 -16.95 4.58 -12.27
N TYR A 445 -17.89 3.70 -12.54
CA TYR A 445 -18.30 3.29 -13.90
C TYR A 445 -19.78 2.93 -13.93
N ALA A 446 -20.61 3.87 -14.34
CA ALA A 446 -22.06 3.68 -14.43
C ALA A 446 -22.45 3.01 -15.75
N GLN A 447 -23.23 1.93 -15.67
CA GLN A 447 -23.67 1.12 -16.81
C GLN A 447 -25.19 1.12 -17.03
N GLY A 448 -25.98 1.53 -16.03
CA GLY A 448 -27.45 1.48 -16.08
C GLY A 448 -28.02 0.08 -15.89
N ASN A 449 -27.32 -0.82 -15.20
CA ASN A 449 -27.77 -2.19 -14.94
C ASN A 449 -27.63 -2.55 -13.45
N ALA A 450 -28.03 -3.77 -13.08
CA ALA A 450 -28.03 -4.22 -11.69
C ALA A 450 -26.63 -4.24 -11.03
N LYS A 451 -25.55 -4.33 -11.81
CA LYS A 451 -24.18 -4.30 -11.28
C LYS A 451 -23.78 -2.93 -10.74
N ASP A 452 -24.50 -1.89 -11.11
CA ASP A 452 -24.25 -0.52 -10.65
C ASP A 452 -24.41 -0.37 -9.13
N ASP A 453 -25.26 -1.20 -8.51
CA ASP A 453 -25.53 -1.18 -7.07
C ASP A 453 -24.65 -2.16 -6.26
N GLU A 454 -23.79 -2.93 -6.93
CA GLU A 454 -22.82 -3.78 -6.25
C GLU A 454 -21.67 -2.93 -5.70
N ALA A 455 -20.98 -3.46 -4.68
CA ALA A 455 -19.86 -2.78 -4.04
C ALA A 455 -18.59 -2.88 -4.89
N PHE A 456 -17.97 -1.76 -5.21
CA PHE A 456 -16.63 -1.64 -5.74
C PHE A 456 -15.56 -1.82 -4.64
N GLY A 457 -15.80 -1.24 -3.48
CA GLY A 457 -14.92 -1.25 -2.33
C GLY A 457 -15.61 -0.56 -1.15
N TYR A 458 -14.88 -0.32 -0.08
CA TYR A 458 -15.41 0.28 1.14
C TYR A 458 -14.57 1.49 1.55
N GLN A 459 -15.26 2.53 2.02
CA GLN A 459 -14.66 3.75 2.57
C GLN A 459 -15.36 4.11 3.87
N GLU A 460 -14.76 5.04 4.60
CA GLU A 460 -15.42 5.65 5.75
C GLU A 460 -16.82 6.15 5.40
N ARG A 461 -17.76 5.93 6.31
CA ARG A 461 -19.12 6.43 6.10
C ARG A 461 -19.12 7.94 5.83
N TYR A 462 -19.86 8.32 4.83
CA TYR A 462 -19.94 9.69 4.32
C TYR A 462 -18.62 10.26 3.77
N ALA A 463 -17.72 9.41 3.30
CA ALA A 463 -16.47 9.84 2.66
C ALA A 463 -16.73 10.75 1.45
N GLU A 464 -17.82 10.55 0.72
CA GLU A 464 -18.23 11.38 -0.41
C GLU A 464 -18.54 12.85 -0.06
N TYR A 465 -18.70 13.18 1.21
CA TYR A 465 -18.78 14.58 1.67
C TYR A 465 -17.41 15.18 2.02
N ARG A 466 -16.39 14.35 2.18
CA ARG A 466 -15.01 14.78 2.50
C ARG A 466 -14.13 14.83 1.27
N TYR A 467 -14.38 13.98 0.28
CA TYR A 467 -13.59 13.82 -0.93
C TYR A 467 -14.45 14.04 -2.16
N PHE A 468 -13.89 14.74 -3.13
CA PHE A 468 -14.53 14.95 -4.42
C PHE A 468 -13.54 14.56 -5.52
N PRO A 469 -13.72 13.42 -6.20
CA PRO A 469 -12.86 13.00 -7.29
C PRO A 469 -12.87 14.02 -8.43
N SER A 470 -11.70 14.26 -9.04
CA SER A 470 -11.61 15.11 -10.22
C SER A 470 -12.36 14.48 -11.38
N MET A 471 -13.05 15.30 -12.16
CA MET A 471 -13.89 14.84 -13.27
C MET A 471 -13.67 15.69 -14.52
N ILE A 472 -13.95 15.11 -15.68
CA ILE A 472 -14.03 15.83 -16.95
C ILE A 472 -15.45 15.78 -17.50
N THR A 473 -15.83 16.79 -18.28
CA THR A 473 -17.15 16.93 -18.91
C THR A 473 -17.03 17.49 -20.32
N GLY A 474 -18.14 17.51 -21.05
CA GLY A 474 -18.19 18.05 -22.41
C GLY A 474 -17.34 17.22 -23.38
N LYS A 475 -16.68 17.87 -24.32
CA LYS A 475 -15.85 17.21 -25.35
C LYS A 475 -14.56 16.56 -24.82
N PHE A 476 -14.20 16.77 -23.56
CA PHE A 476 -13.12 16.03 -22.94
C PHE A 476 -13.50 14.57 -22.64
N ARG A 477 -14.80 14.24 -22.57
CA ARG A 477 -15.20 12.84 -22.39
C ARG A 477 -14.85 12.01 -23.62
N SER A 478 -14.16 10.90 -23.41
CA SER A 478 -13.76 9.95 -24.46
C SER A 478 -14.96 9.28 -25.15
N THR A 479 -16.18 9.49 -24.67
CA THR A 479 -17.44 9.04 -25.29
C THR A 479 -17.97 10.00 -26.35
N ASP A 480 -17.40 11.21 -26.47
CA ASP A 480 -17.77 12.16 -27.54
C ASP A 480 -17.32 11.57 -28.89
N PRO A 481 -18.08 11.75 -29.99
CA PRO A 481 -17.65 11.31 -31.32
C PRO A 481 -16.35 11.93 -31.83
N GLN A 482 -15.96 13.10 -31.30
CA GLN A 482 -14.71 13.79 -31.58
C GLN A 482 -14.07 14.26 -30.27
N PRO A 483 -13.54 13.35 -29.44
CA PRO A 483 -13.09 13.67 -28.12
C PRO A 483 -11.78 14.46 -28.14
N LEU A 484 -11.55 15.25 -27.11
CA LEU A 484 -10.29 15.97 -26.88
C LEU A 484 -9.34 15.13 -25.99
N ASP A 485 -9.22 13.84 -26.26
CA ASP A 485 -8.42 12.90 -25.46
C ASP A 485 -6.92 13.24 -25.41
N SER A 486 -6.39 13.91 -26.45
CA SER A 486 -4.99 14.36 -26.47
C SER A 486 -4.68 15.51 -25.49
N TRP A 487 -5.70 16.09 -24.85
CA TRP A 487 -5.54 17.23 -23.94
C TRP A 487 -5.49 16.83 -22.46
N HIS A 488 -5.77 15.58 -22.13
CA HIS A 488 -5.83 15.14 -20.73
C HIS A 488 -5.44 13.66 -20.56
N LEU A 489 -5.16 13.29 -19.31
CA LEU A 489 -4.78 11.94 -18.89
C LEU A 489 -5.89 11.24 -18.09
N ALA A 490 -7.14 11.71 -18.19
CA ALA A 490 -8.25 11.10 -17.46
C ALA A 490 -8.44 9.61 -17.82
N GLN A 491 -8.70 8.80 -16.81
CA GLN A 491 -8.84 7.37 -16.97
C GLN A 491 -10.12 7.04 -17.74
N LYS A 492 -10.00 6.14 -18.71
CA LYS A 492 -11.09 5.52 -19.44
C LYS A 492 -11.08 4.04 -19.18
N PHE A 493 -12.20 3.52 -18.73
CA PHE A 493 -12.40 2.09 -18.53
C PHE A 493 -13.20 1.52 -19.69
N ASP A 494 -12.72 0.44 -20.28
CA ASP A 494 -13.44 -0.28 -21.35
C ASP A 494 -14.47 -1.26 -20.77
N SER A 495 -14.29 -1.66 -19.52
CA SER A 495 -15.21 -2.50 -18.74
C SER A 495 -15.21 -2.04 -17.28
N LEU A 496 -16.19 -2.54 -16.52
CA LEU A 496 -16.27 -2.26 -15.09
C LEU A 496 -14.96 -2.63 -14.38
N PRO A 497 -14.24 -1.66 -13.80
CA PRO A 497 -13.03 -1.94 -13.05
C PRO A 497 -13.36 -2.62 -11.71
N THR A 498 -12.49 -3.49 -11.27
CA THR A 498 -12.52 -4.09 -9.93
C THR A 498 -11.38 -3.55 -9.10
N LEU A 499 -11.59 -3.38 -7.80
CA LEU A 499 -10.54 -3.00 -6.88
C LEU A 499 -9.52 -4.15 -6.76
N SER A 500 -8.40 -4.01 -7.46
CA SER A 500 -7.38 -5.05 -7.63
C SER A 500 -5.98 -4.44 -7.72
N SER A 501 -4.93 -5.26 -7.69
CA SER A 501 -3.54 -4.84 -7.93
C SER A 501 -3.41 -4.01 -9.21
N GLN A 502 -3.98 -4.49 -10.31
CA GLN A 502 -3.93 -3.78 -11.59
C GLN A 502 -4.64 -2.42 -11.57
N PHE A 503 -5.73 -2.29 -10.80
CA PHE A 503 -6.43 -1.02 -10.69
C PHE A 503 -5.61 0.03 -9.94
N ILE A 504 -4.90 -0.35 -8.89
CA ILE A 504 -4.13 0.58 -8.07
C ILE A 504 -2.75 0.92 -8.63
N GLU A 505 -2.21 0.14 -9.56
CA GLU A 505 -0.96 0.46 -10.24
C GLU A 505 -1.09 1.73 -11.08
N ASP A 506 -0.12 2.64 -10.96
CA ASP A 506 -0.11 3.87 -11.73
C ASP A 506 0.30 3.61 -13.18
N ASN A 507 -0.64 3.83 -14.07
CA ASN A 507 -0.47 3.69 -15.51
C ASN A 507 -1.31 4.74 -16.23
N PRO A 508 -0.94 6.03 -16.16
CA PRO A 508 -1.65 7.08 -16.88
C PRO A 508 -1.54 6.86 -18.40
N PRO A 509 -2.56 7.20 -19.18
CA PRO A 509 -2.58 6.95 -20.62
C PRO A 509 -1.73 7.98 -21.39
N VAL A 510 -0.42 8.04 -21.15
CA VAL A 510 0.50 9.02 -21.76
C VAL A 510 0.62 8.79 -23.27
N ASN A 511 0.56 7.56 -23.74
CA ASN A 511 0.62 7.22 -25.17
C ASN A 511 -0.38 7.97 -26.05
N ARG A 512 -1.53 8.38 -25.51
CA ARG A 512 -2.54 9.11 -26.29
C ARG A 512 -2.26 10.60 -26.44
N VAL A 513 -1.29 11.13 -25.70
CA VAL A 513 -0.96 12.58 -25.71
C VAL A 513 0.40 12.90 -26.31
N VAL A 514 1.31 11.91 -26.43
CA VAL A 514 2.62 12.05 -27.01
C VAL A 514 2.61 11.78 -28.52
N ALA A 515 3.51 12.44 -29.24
CA ALA A 515 3.66 12.26 -30.69
C ALA A 515 4.52 11.03 -31.05
N VAL A 516 5.35 10.55 -30.14
CA VAL A 516 6.22 9.37 -30.32
C VAL A 516 5.89 8.37 -29.22
N THR A 517 5.37 7.23 -29.60
CA THR A 517 4.85 6.20 -28.68
C THR A 517 5.79 5.00 -28.52
N ASP A 518 6.76 4.84 -29.44
CA ASP A 518 7.66 3.69 -29.46
C ASP A 518 8.95 3.92 -28.67
N GLU A 519 9.14 5.11 -28.13
CA GLU A 519 10.29 5.50 -27.35
C GLU A 519 9.87 5.91 -25.93
N PRO A 520 10.77 5.84 -24.94
CA PRO A 520 10.47 6.25 -23.56
C PRO A 520 9.93 7.68 -23.48
N HIS A 521 8.92 7.86 -22.65
CA HIS A 521 8.19 9.13 -22.57
C HIS A 521 8.96 10.24 -21.85
N PHE A 522 9.94 9.91 -21.01
CA PHE A 522 10.70 10.86 -20.22
C PHE A 522 12.20 10.68 -20.39
N LEU A 523 12.88 11.82 -20.50
CA LEU A 523 14.33 11.94 -20.45
C LEU A 523 14.69 12.64 -19.16
N LEU A 524 15.66 12.11 -18.42
CA LEU A 524 16.15 12.66 -17.18
C LEU A 524 17.64 12.95 -17.26
N ASP A 525 18.01 14.16 -16.87
CA ASP A 525 19.38 14.56 -16.54
C ASP A 525 19.43 14.89 -15.04
N ALA A 526 20.12 14.07 -14.28
CA ALA A 526 20.25 14.20 -12.84
C ALA A 526 21.70 14.54 -12.49
N TRP A 527 21.88 15.52 -11.62
CA TRP A 527 23.15 15.85 -11.00
C TRP A 527 23.07 15.63 -9.49
N PHE A 528 23.94 14.78 -8.98
CA PHE A 528 24.07 14.51 -7.56
C PHE A 528 25.26 15.26 -7.00
N ASP A 529 25.04 16.27 -6.17
CA ASP A 529 26.07 16.91 -5.35
C ASP A 529 26.26 16.10 -4.07
N MET A 530 27.25 15.20 -4.10
CA MET A 530 27.46 14.20 -3.07
C MET A 530 28.79 14.39 -2.37
N ASN A 531 28.73 14.77 -1.11
CA ASN A 531 29.89 14.87 -0.23
C ASN A 531 29.83 13.78 0.81
N CYS A 532 30.84 12.92 0.83
CA CYS A 532 30.91 11.79 1.73
C CYS A 532 32.13 11.93 2.66
N VAL A 533 31.90 11.86 3.97
CA VAL A 533 32.97 11.78 4.97
C VAL A 533 33.07 10.33 5.39
N ARG A 534 34.19 9.68 5.04
CA ARG A 534 34.43 8.24 5.25
C ARG A 534 35.56 7.96 6.23
N PRO A 535 35.52 6.85 6.98
CA PRO A 535 36.62 6.41 7.83
C PRO A 535 37.75 5.78 6.99
N MET A 536 38.39 6.59 6.13
CA MET A 536 39.53 6.19 5.30
C MET A 536 40.43 7.38 5.02
N PRO A 537 41.76 7.16 4.81
CA PRO A 537 42.70 8.21 4.46
C PRO A 537 42.43 8.74 3.05
N VAL A 538 42.80 10.02 2.78
CA VAL A 538 42.71 10.65 1.46
C VAL A 538 43.62 9.95 0.45
N TYR A 539 44.83 9.56 0.88
CA TYR A 539 45.79 8.86 0.05
C TYR A 539 46.15 7.52 0.70
N SER A 540 46.04 6.46 -0.06
CA SER A 540 46.49 5.13 0.36
C SER A 540 48.00 5.03 0.12
N VAL A 541 48.80 5.38 1.14
CA VAL A 541 50.24 5.21 1.11
C VAL A 541 50.57 3.85 1.75
N PRO A 542 51.36 2.99 1.09
CA PRO A 542 51.80 1.75 1.70
C PRO A 542 52.48 2.04 3.03
N GLY A 543 51.90 1.59 4.12
CA GLY A 543 52.45 1.75 5.47
C GLY A 543 53.62 0.79 5.74
N LEU A 544 54.42 1.11 6.72
CA LEU A 544 55.33 0.15 7.35
C LEU A 544 54.47 -0.89 8.08
N VAL A 545 54.98 -2.11 8.21
CA VAL A 545 54.30 -3.16 8.99
C VAL A 545 54.26 -2.67 10.45
N ASP A 546 53.08 -2.28 10.89
CA ASP A 546 52.86 -1.89 12.27
C ASP A 546 52.74 -3.16 13.12
N HIS A 547 53.54 -3.26 14.14
CA HIS A 547 53.38 -4.26 15.18
C HIS A 547 52.44 -3.67 16.23
N PHE A 548 51.28 -4.30 16.39
CA PHE A 548 50.32 -3.97 17.43
C PHE A 548 50.78 -4.55 18.78
#